data_5f1e299efbe5feb2d276573d1e4e8c90
#
_entry.id   5f1e299efbe5feb2d276573d1e4e8c90
#
_cell.length_a   1.000
_cell.length_b   1.000
_cell.length_c   1.000
_cell.angle_alpha   90.00
_cell.angle_beta   90.00
_cell.angle_gamma   90.00
#
_symmetry.space_group_name_H-M   'P 1'
#
loop_
_entity.id
_entity.type
_entity.pdbx_description
1 polymer ?
#
loop_
_entity_poly.entity_id
_entity_poly.type
_entity_poly.pdbx_seq_one_letter_code
_entity_poly.pdbx_strand_id
1 'polypeptide(L)'
;MQTTIPPDRRQRIQDLGYDYAAQPRDLVMTCNLCSSNVLVTITHRDRYGYPAHASACARCGLVFLNPRMTAAGYGRFYDGVYRPLVSAFHGRLIDARTIQAEQREYAADRAEFAGPFLSRAGLSTMLDIGGSTGVVASHFAQAFGLTGTLIDPAPLEVEEARALGLETITGLVEEHDFGGRQFDLVLICQTVDHLLDVAGTLRRVRELLTPNGYLFVDIVDFRAAYLRNWSVEDATKIDHPYYLTQDTMVAYLRRAGFESMRAAFAADHLHVSYLCRPTQPVPQAMPDPAGVADLFREIRYVQNAPRPA
;
A
#
# COMPACT_ATOMS: atom_id res chain seq x y z
N MET A 1 18.96 -11.28 -16.99
CA MET A 1 19.53 -9.97 -17.44
C MET A 1 19.19 -8.95 -16.38
N GLN A 2 20.17 -8.23 -15.85
CA GLN A 2 19.93 -7.13 -14.92
C GLN A 2 19.16 -6.02 -15.63
N THR A 3 18.09 -5.54 -15.04
CA THR A 3 17.37 -4.37 -15.50
C THR A 3 18.32 -3.18 -15.49
N THR A 4 18.65 -2.64 -16.65
CA THR A 4 19.57 -1.50 -16.72
C THR A 4 18.76 -0.23 -16.51
N ILE A 5 18.82 0.34 -15.29
CA ILE A 5 18.28 1.68 -15.03
C ILE A 5 18.94 2.64 -16.03
N PRO A 6 18.17 3.48 -16.76
CA PRO A 6 18.74 4.47 -17.67
C PRO A 6 19.85 5.30 -17.00
N PRO A 7 20.97 5.56 -17.66
CA PRO A 7 22.13 6.21 -17.06
C PRO A 7 21.82 7.53 -16.36
N ASP A 8 21.00 8.37 -16.97
CA ASP A 8 20.54 9.65 -16.43
C ASP A 8 19.68 9.50 -15.16
N ARG A 9 18.80 8.51 -15.14
CA ARG A 9 17.99 8.18 -13.94
C ARG A 9 18.86 7.64 -12.81
N ARG A 10 19.80 6.77 -13.15
CA ARG A 10 20.75 6.23 -12.16
C ARG A 10 21.56 7.35 -11.53
N GLN A 11 22.06 8.29 -12.34
CA GLN A 11 22.85 9.43 -11.87
C GLN A 11 22.03 10.30 -10.90
N ARG A 12 20.79 10.66 -11.28
CA ARG A 12 19.91 11.45 -10.39
C ARG A 12 19.66 10.77 -9.04
N ILE A 13 19.47 9.43 -9.03
CA ILE A 13 19.31 8.68 -7.78
C ILE A 13 20.59 8.67 -6.95
N GLN A 14 21.75 8.48 -7.59
CA GLN A 14 23.06 8.50 -6.92
C GLN A 14 23.39 9.87 -6.33
N ASP A 15 23.03 10.95 -7.01
CA ASP A 15 23.26 12.32 -6.58
C ASP A 15 22.50 12.68 -5.28
N LEU A 16 21.47 11.89 -4.90
CA LEU A 16 20.80 12.04 -3.59
C LEU A 16 21.70 11.63 -2.41
N GLY A 17 22.76 10.86 -2.65
CA GLY A 17 23.66 10.40 -1.60
C GLY A 17 23.01 9.50 -0.53
N TYR A 18 21.81 8.95 -0.80
CA TYR A 18 21.11 8.07 0.16
C TYR A 18 21.73 6.68 0.18
N ASP A 19 22.25 6.28 1.33
CA ASP A 19 22.77 4.92 1.55
C ASP A 19 21.70 4.04 2.22
N TYR A 20 20.96 3.29 1.40
CA TYR A 20 19.99 2.32 1.88
C TYR A 20 20.65 1.16 2.64
N ALA A 21 21.88 0.76 2.27
CA ALA A 21 22.56 -0.36 2.91
C ALA A 21 22.93 -0.05 4.37
N ALA A 22 23.23 1.21 4.67
CA ALA A 22 23.56 1.67 6.01
C ALA A 22 22.33 1.90 6.92
N GLN A 23 21.10 1.80 6.40
CA GLN A 23 19.92 2.02 7.24
C GLN A 23 19.69 0.87 8.22
N PRO A 24 19.18 1.16 9.44
CA PRO A 24 18.82 0.12 10.40
C PRO A 24 17.68 -0.73 9.84
N ARG A 25 17.83 -2.05 9.92
CA ARG A 25 16.90 -3.01 9.31
C ARG A 25 16.57 -4.16 10.25
N ASP A 26 15.33 -4.64 10.14
CA ASP A 26 14.83 -5.82 10.84
C ASP A 26 14.78 -7.01 9.89
N LEU A 27 15.21 -8.16 10.38
CA LEU A 27 15.01 -9.44 9.71
C LEU A 27 13.62 -9.97 10.04
N VAL A 28 12.79 -10.16 9.03
CA VAL A 28 11.43 -10.71 9.20
C VAL A 28 11.52 -12.23 9.21
N MET A 29 11.31 -12.84 10.38
CA MET A 29 11.45 -14.28 10.57
C MET A 29 10.22 -15.08 10.14
N THR A 30 9.03 -14.46 10.15
CA THR A 30 7.76 -15.11 9.84
C THR A 30 6.88 -14.25 8.96
N CYS A 31 6.14 -14.88 8.08
CA CYS A 31 5.18 -14.22 7.20
C CYS A 31 4.04 -13.57 7.99
N ASN A 32 3.79 -12.28 7.75
CA ASN A 32 2.73 -11.52 8.41
C ASN A 32 1.31 -12.05 8.13
N LEU A 33 1.09 -12.67 6.96
CA LEU A 33 -0.21 -13.23 6.61
C LEU A 33 -0.46 -14.60 7.27
N CYS A 34 0.51 -15.55 7.21
CA CYS A 34 0.24 -16.94 7.56
C CYS A 34 1.19 -17.54 8.61
N SER A 35 2.09 -16.72 9.17
CA SER A 35 3.07 -17.09 10.20
C SER A 35 4.07 -18.20 9.78
N SER A 36 4.14 -18.56 8.49
CA SER A 36 5.15 -19.47 7.97
C SER A 36 6.54 -18.81 8.00
N ASN A 37 7.56 -19.61 8.30
CA ASN A 37 8.98 -19.20 8.22
C ASN A 37 9.70 -19.72 6.96
N VAL A 38 8.97 -20.36 6.04
CA VAL A 38 9.54 -20.84 4.78
C VAL A 38 9.47 -19.70 3.76
N LEU A 39 10.59 -18.99 3.61
CA LEU A 39 10.72 -17.79 2.78
C LEU A 39 11.73 -18.07 1.65
N VAL A 40 11.42 -17.56 0.46
CA VAL A 40 12.25 -17.71 -0.74
C VAL A 40 12.58 -16.32 -1.26
N THR A 41 13.86 -15.96 -1.33
CA THR A 41 14.28 -14.68 -1.92
C THR A 41 14.00 -14.71 -3.43
N ILE A 42 13.29 -13.69 -3.90
CA ILE A 42 12.87 -13.56 -5.31
C ILE A 42 13.59 -12.43 -6.05
N THR A 43 14.15 -11.43 -5.35
CA THR A 43 15.03 -10.42 -5.94
C THR A 43 16.02 -9.90 -4.92
N HIS A 44 17.15 -9.35 -5.40
CA HIS A 44 18.21 -8.79 -4.58
C HIS A 44 18.34 -7.27 -4.72
N ARG A 45 17.56 -6.68 -5.61
CA ARG A 45 17.56 -5.24 -5.88
C ARG A 45 16.13 -4.75 -6.09
N ASP A 46 15.95 -3.46 -5.90
CA ASP A 46 14.72 -2.76 -6.22
C ASP A 46 14.82 -1.92 -7.51
N ARG A 47 13.72 -1.30 -7.91
CA ARG A 47 13.62 -0.44 -9.11
C ARG A 47 14.56 0.77 -9.10
N TYR A 48 15.01 1.19 -7.94
CA TYR A 48 15.95 2.30 -7.77
C TYR A 48 17.41 1.86 -7.87
N GLY A 49 17.65 0.55 -7.84
CA GLY A 49 18.99 -0.07 -7.89
C GLY A 49 19.61 -0.30 -6.51
N TYR A 50 18.88 -0.06 -5.43
CA TYR A 50 19.36 -0.36 -4.07
C TYR A 50 19.44 -1.87 -3.80
N PRO A 51 20.36 -2.31 -2.92
CA PRO A 51 20.47 -3.72 -2.52
C PRO A 51 19.31 -4.08 -1.56
N ALA A 52 18.09 -4.14 -2.09
CA ALA A 52 16.87 -4.45 -1.38
C ALA A 52 16.42 -5.86 -1.76
N HIS A 53 16.42 -6.78 -0.78
CA HIS A 53 15.98 -8.14 -1.02
C HIS A 53 14.48 -8.24 -0.79
N ALA A 54 13.74 -8.79 -1.74
CA ALA A 54 12.36 -9.20 -1.53
C ALA A 54 12.28 -10.72 -1.43
N SER A 55 11.50 -11.18 -0.46
CA SER A 55 11.22 -12.61 -0.21
C SER A 55 9.75 -12.91 -0.38
N ALA A 56 9.43 -14.08 -0.94
CA ALA A 56 8.08 -14.60 -1.03
C ALA A 56 7.88 -15.73 -0.01
N CYS A 57 6.75 -15.73 0.68
CA CYS A 57 6.35 -16.83 1.54
C CYS A 57 5.97 -18.04 0.68
N ALA A 58 6.66 -19.18 0.85
CA ALA A 58 6.39 -20.39 0.08
C ALA A 58 4.99 -20.98 0.32
N ARG A 59 4.34 -20.62 1.45
CA ARG A 59 3.03 -21.14 1.82
C ARG A 59 1.86 -20.32 1.27
N CYS A 60 1.97 -18.97 1.23
CA CYS A 60 0.84 -18.11 0.86
C CYS A 60 1.17 -17.13 -0.26
N GLY A 61 2.39 -17.10 -0.78
CA GLY A 61 2.78 -16.22 -1.85
C GLY A 61 2.94 -14.73 -1.46
N LEU A 62 2.75 -14.35 -0.18
CA LEU A 62 2.97 -12.97 0.24
C LEU A 62 4.43 -12.59 0.00
N VAL A 63 4.64 -11.47 -0.68
CA VAL A 63 5.97 -10.91 -0.96
C VAL A 63 6.23 -9.70 -0.08
N PHE A 64 7.45 -9.58 0.45
CA PHE A 64 7.85 -8.47 1.33
C PHE A 64 9.37 -8.28 1.31
N LEU A 65 9.80 -7.07 1.66
CA LEU A 65 11.23 -6.78 1.86
C LEU A 65 11.76 -7.56 3.07
N ASN A 66 12.91 -8.23 2.90
CA ASN A 66 13.55 -8.99 3.98
C ASN A 66 15.08 -9.09 3.79
N PRO A 67 15.91 -8.39 4.61
CA PRO A 67 15.49 -7.48 5.69
C PRO A 67 14.84 -6.20 5.17
N ARG A 68 14.00 -5.57 5.99
CA ARG A 68 13.38 -4.27 5.71
C ARG A 68 13.84 -3.21 6.70
N MET A 69 13.68 -1.92 6.39
CA MET A 69 13.98 -0.86 7.34
C MET A 69 13.12 -1.01 8.61
N THR A 70 13.67 -0.59 9.76
CA THR A 70 12.90 -0.47 11.00
C THR A 70 11.84 0.63 10.89
N ALA A 71 10.85 0.67 11.81
CA ALA A 71 9.86 1.74 11.85
C ALA A 71 10.51 3.13 11.90
N ALA A 72 11.52 3.32 12.76
CA ALA A 72 12.29 4.57 12.83
C ALA A 72 13.08 4.84 11.54
N GLY A 73 13.55 3.81 10.84
CA GLY A 73 14.19 3.93 9.52
C GLY A 73 13.22 4.45 8.47
N TYR A 74 12.01 3.88 8.40
CA TYR A 74 10.95 4.37 7.51
C TYR A 74 10.52 5.79 7.86
N GLY A 75 10.38 6.13 9.15
CA GLY A 75 10.05 7.52 9.56
C GLY A 75 11.03 8.53 8.97
N ARG A 76 12.34 8.33 9.16
CA ARG A 76 13.36 9.21 8.55
C ARG A 76 13.37 9.19 7.02
N PHE A 77 13.07 8.04 6.43
CA PHE A 77 12.98 7.92 4.98
C PHE A 77 11.84 8.76 4.39
N TYR A 78 10.65 8.69 4.98
CA TYR A 78 9.50 9.49 4.55
C TYR A 78 9.67 10.98 4.82
N ASP A 79 10.34 11.35 5.92
CA ASP A 79 10.57 12.74 6.30
C ASP A 79 11.52 13.49 5.33
N GLY A 80 12.53 12.81 4.77
CA GLY A 80 13.55 13.53 3.99
C GLY A 80 14.01 12.89 2.68
N VAL A 81 13.70 11.64 2.40
CA VAL A 81 14.27 10.90 1.26
C VAL A 81 13.23 10.52 0.23
N TYR A 82 12.04 10.13 0.64
CA TYR A 82 11.01 9.56 -0.23
C TYR A 82 10.67 10.46 -1.43
N ARG A 83 10.26 11.70 -1.19
CA ARG A 83 9.85 12.63 -2.26
C ARG A 83 11.01 12.97 -3.20
N PRO A 84 12.23 13.29 -2.71
CA PRO A 84 13.41 13.43 -3.57
C PRO A 84 13.71 12.20 -4.41
N LEU A 85 13.62 10.99 -3.84
CA LEU A 85 13.89 9.74 -4.56
C LEU A 85 12.87 9.50 -5.69
N VAL A 86 11.58 9.67 -5.41
CA VAL A 86 10.53 9.52 -6.43
C VAL A 86 10.69 10.59 -7.52
N SER A 87 11.05 11.83 -7.15
CA SER A 87 11.35 12.92 -8.10
C SER A 87 12.53 12.57 -8.99
N ALA A 88 13.64 12.07 -8.43
CA ALA A 88 14.82 11.65 -9.16
C ALA A 88 14.51 10.48 -10.12
N PHE A 89 13.70 9.51 -9.67
CA PHE A 89 13.30 8.38 -10.49
C PHE A 89 12.46 8.81 -11.70
N HIS A 90 11.48 9.70 -11.52
CA HIS A 90 10.63 10.19 -12.60
C HIS A 90 11.24 11.33 -13.41
N GLY A 91 12.30 11.99 -12.93
CA GLY A 91 12.93 13.12 -13.60
C GLY A 91 12.08 14.40 -13.59
N ARG A 92 11.18 14.52 -12.62
CA ARG A 92 10.33 15.69 -12.39
C ARG A 92 10.10 15.89 -10.89
N LEU A 93 9.80 17.12 -10.48
CA LEU A 93 9.46 17.41 -9.07
C LEU A 93 8.16 16.70 -8.68
N ILE A 94 8.24 15.94 -7.59
CA ILE A 94 7.10 15.29 -6.93
C ILE A 94 7.16 15.66 -5.45
N ASP A 95 6.30 16.57 -5.04
CA ASP A 95 6.13 17.04 -3.66
C ASP A 95 4.63 17.02 -3.27
N ALA A 96 4.31 17.45 -2.06
CA ALA A 96 2.95 17.48 -1.55
C ALA A 96 1.97 18.29 -2.44
N ARG A 97 2.43 19.31 -3.14
CA ARG A 97 1.59 20.13 -4.02
C ARG A 97 1.43 19.55 -5.41
N THR A 98 2.55 19.10 -6.01
CA THR A 98 2.54 18.57 -7.39
C THR A 98 1.75 17.26 -7.50
N ILE A 99 1.71 16.44 -6.42
CA ILE A 99 0.98 15.17 -6.40
C ILE A 99 -0.54 15.37 -6.29
N GLN A 100 -1.02 16.52 -5.79
CA GLN A 100 -2.46 16.74 -5.59
C GLN A 100 -3.29 16.62 -6.87
N ALA A 101 -2.73 16.99 -8.02
CA ALA A 101 -3.44 16.86 -9.30
C ALA A 101 -3.72 15.39 -9.63
N GLU A 102 -2.71 14.53 -9.51
CA GLU A 102 -2.84 13.08 -9.70
C GLU A 102 -3.79 12.46 -8.66
N GLN A 103 -3.72 12.94 -7.41
CA GLN A 103 -4.62 12.49 -6.35
C GLN A 103 -6.09 12.84 -6.60
N ARG A 104 -6.39 13.96 -7.29
CA ARG A 104 -7.78 14.32 -7.64
C ARG A 104 -8.39 13.36 -8.66
N GLU A 105 -7.66 13.02 -9.71
CA GLU A 105 -8.12 12.01 -10.70
C GLU A 105 -8.32 10.65 -10.03
N TYR A 106 -7.35 10.24 -9.24
CA TYR A 106 -7.40 9.04 -8.44
C TYR A 106 -8.62 9.03 -7.50
N ALA A 107 -8.88 10.12 -6.77
CA ALA A 107 -9.99 10.23 -5.83
C ALA A 107 -11.36 10.11 -6.53
N ALA A 108 -11.51 10.74 -7.70
CA ALA A 108 -12.75 10.67 -8.47
C ALA A 108 -13.06 9.24 -8.93
N ASP A 109 -12.07 8.54 -9.47
CA ASP A 109 -12.21 7.14 -9.90
C ASP A 109 -12.60 6.20 -8.73
N ARG A 110 -11.99 6.41 -7.53
CA ARG A 110 -12.31 5.61 -6.32
C ARG A 110 -13.69 5.93 -5.76
N ALA A 111 -14.08 7.20 -5.78
CA ALA A 111 -15.42 7.61 -5.36
C ALA A 111 -16.51 7.06 -6.31
N GLU A 112 -16.26 7.07 -7.62
CA GLU A 112 -17.16 6.42 -8.60
C GLU A 112 -17.27 4.92 -8.36
N PHE A 113 -16.14 4.24 -8.12
CA PHE A 113 -16.15 2.82 -7.77
C PHE A 113 -16.98 2.53 -6.53
N ALA A 114 -16.89 3.33 -5.45
CA ALA A 114 -17.58 3.12 -4.19
C ALA A 114 -19.04 3.63 -4.21
N GLY A 115 -19.35 4.58 -5.07
CA GLY A 115 -20.62 5.34 -5.13
C GLY A 115 -21.89 4.50 -5.10
N PRO A 116 -22.03 3.41 -5.88
CA PRO A 116 -23.23 2.57 -5.88
C PRO A 116 -23.65 2.03 -4.50
N PHE A 117 -22.68 1.90 -3.58
CA PHE A 117 -22.89 1.40 -2.23
C PHE A 117 -23.00 2.52 -1.19
N LEU A 118 -22.09 3.52 -1.26
CA LEU A 118 -21.96 4.54 -0.24
C LEU A 118 -23.05 5.62 -0.31
N SER A 119 -23.52 5.99 -1.52
CA SER A 119 -24.53 7.05 -1.70
C SER A 119 -25.88 6.77 -1.04
N ARG A 120 -26.17 5.53 -0.70
CA ARG A 120 -27.44 5.09 -0.09
C ARG A 120 -27.28 4.57 1.33
N ALA A 121 -26.08 4.60 1.88
CA ALA A 121 -25.77 3.94 3.13
C ALA A 121 -26.10 4.77 4.39
N GLY A 122 -26.39 6.06 4.25
CA GLY A 122 -26.71 6.94 5.39
C GLY A 122 -25.50 7.15 6.32
N LEU A 123 -24.29 7.17 5.77
CA LEU A 123 -23.03 7.34 6.52
C LEU A 123 -22.87 8.80 6.96
N SER A 124 -22.12 9.02 8.03
CA SER A 124 -21.87 10.35 8.60
C SER A 124 -20.39 10.68 8.81
N THR A 125 -19.58 9.67 9.09
CA THR A 125 -18.19 9.85 9.51
C THR A 125 -17.24 8.96 8.70
N MET A 126 -16.03 9.48 8.47
CA MET A 126 -14.98 8.70 7.84
C MET A 126 -13.61 8.93 8.46
N LEU A 127 -12.73 7.92 8.38
CA LEU A 127 -11.32 7.98 8.72
C LEU A 127 -10.50 7.60 7.49
N ASP A 128 -9.53 8.42 7.11
CA ASP A 128 -8.53 8.11 6.08
C ASP A 128 -7.18 7.82 6.76
N ILE A 129 -6.67 6.60 6.56
CA ILE A 129 -5.42 6.12 7.15
C ILE A 129 -4.30 6.25 6.12
N GLY A 130 -3.27 7.04 6.44
CA GLY A 130 -2.19 7.38 5.52
C GLY A 130 -2.67 8.26 4.38
N GLY A 131 -3.60 9.17 4.67
CA GLY A 131 -4.30 10.00 3.68
C GLY A 131 -3.45 11.12 3.06
N SER A 132 -2.16 11.24 3.46
CA SER A 132 -1.22 12.21 2.88
C SER A 132 -1.80 13.63 2.91
N THR A 133 -1.87 14.32 1.77
CA THR A 133 -2.38 15.70 1.66
C THR A 133 -3.90 15.84 1.81
N GLY A 134 -4.63 14.76 2.05
CA GLY A 134 -6.06 14.74 2.32
C GLY A 134 -6.97 14.94 1.09
N VAL A 135 -6.42 14.95 -0.12
CA VAL A 135 -7.22 15.16 -1.34
C VAL A 135 -8.25 14.05 -1.53
N VAL A 136 -7.88 12.79 -1.28
CA VAL A 136 -8.81 11.65 -1.39
C VAL A 136 -9.90 11.75 -0.33
N ALA A 137 -9.51 11.97 0.94
CA ALA A 137 -10.44 12.14 2.05
C ALA A 137 -11.42 13.29 1.82
N SER A 138 -10.93 14.46 1.39
CA SER A 138 -11.77 15.64 1.09
C SER A 138 -12.77 15.34 -0.04
N HIS A 139 -12.32 14.63 -1.09
CA HIS A 139 -13.20 14.25 -2.20
C HIS A 139 -14.32 13.30 -1.74
N PHE A 140 -13.98 12.26 -0.98
CA PHE A 140 -14.98 11.33 -0.42
C PHE A 140 -15.94 12.03 0.56
N ALA A 141 -15.41 12.90 1.43
CA ALA A 141 -16.23 13.68 2.35
C ALA A 141 -17.26 14.53 1.61
N GLN A 142 -16.87 15.21 0.53
CA GLN A 142 -17.77 16.01 -0.30
C GLN A 142 -18.75 15.14 -1.09
N ALA A 143 -18.29 14.07 -1.72
CA ALA A 143 -19.12 13.22 -2.58
C ALA A 143 -20.23 12.50 -1.80
N PHE A 144 -19.98 12.14 -0.54
CA PHE A 144 -20.89 11.33 0.28
C PHE A 144 -21.45 12.08 1.51
N GLY A 145 -21.13 13.36 1.69
CA GLY A 145 -21.62 14.18 2.80
C GLY A 145 -21.09 13.75 4.17
N LEU A 146 -19.80 13.35 4.24
CA LEU A 146 -19.17 12.80 5.43
C LEU A 146 -18.33 13.84 6.19
N THR A 147 -18.27 13.71 7.52
CA THR A 147 -17.23 14.39 8.31
C THR A 147 -15.95 13.56 8.23
N GLY A 148 -14.89 14.14 7.65
CA GLY A 148 -13.62 13.45 7.42
C GLY A 148 -12.61 13.68 8.53
N THR A 149 -12.04 12.59 9.05
CA THR A 149 -10.83 12.57 9.88
C THR A 149 -9.72 11.92 9.07
N LEU A 150 -8.50 12.45 9.15
CA LEU A 150 -7.31 11.91 8.49
C LEU A 150 -6.23 11.65 9.54
N ILE A 151 -5.55 10.51 9.45
CA ILE A 151 -4.35 10.20 10.23
C ILE A 151 -3.18 9.87 9.30
N ASP A 152 -2.07 10.58 9.46
CA ASP A 152 -0.85 10.39 8.66
C ASP A 152 0.39 10.76 9.49
N PRO A 153 1.52 10.03 9.41
CA PRO A 153 2.71 10.34 10.17
C PRO A 153 3.49 11.56 9.64
N ALA A 154 3.24 12.05 8.42
CA ALA A 154 3.98 13.15 7.79
C ALA A 154 3.38 14.52 8.15
N PRO A 155 4.01 15.35 9.01
CA PRO A 155 3.42 16.59 9.51
C PRO A 155 3.07 17.61 8.42
N LEU A 156 3.94 17.75 7.39
CA LEU A 156 3.73 18.69 6.29
C LEU A 156 2.50 18.31 5.44
N GLU A 157 2.29 17.01 5.24
CA GLU A 157 1.13 16.52 4.48
C GLU A 157 -0.16 16.67 5.30
N VAL A 158 -0.10 16.46 6.61
CA VAL A 158 -1.22 16.69 7.54
C VAL A 158 -1.64 18.17 7.56
N GLU A 159 -0.74 19.11 7.42
CA GLU A 159 -1.08 20.55 7.32
C GLU A 159 -1.84 20.87 6.04
N GLU A 160 -1.47 20.29 4.90
CA GLU A 160 -2.22 20.42 3.64
C GLU A 160 -3.65 19.84 3.79
N ALA A 161 -3.78 18.68 4.43
CA ALA A 161 -5.08 18.06 4.69
C ALA A 161 -5.98 18.92 5.60
N ARG A 162 -5.39 19.57 6.62
CA ARG A 162 -6.11 20.50 7.50
C ARG A 162 -6.64 21.71 6.73
N ALA A 163 -5.88 22.21 5.76
CA ALA A 163 -6.31 23.31 4.90
C ALA A 163 -7.51 22.95 4.01
N LEU A 164 -7.76 21.66 3.79
CA LEU A 164 -8.96 21.16 3.08
C LEU A 164 -10.19 20.98 4.00
N GLY A 165 -10.08 21.35 5.29
CA GLY A 165 -11.19 21.30 6.25
C GLY A 165 -11.38 19.94 6.93
N LEU A 166 -10.40 19.03 6.85
CA LEU A 166 -10.44 17.75 7.54
C LEU A 166 -10.02 17.90 9.01
N GLU A 167 -10.57 17.06 9.89
CA GLU A 167 -9.97 16.78 11.19
C GLU A 167 -8.69 15.98 10.95
N THR A 168 -7.56 16.41 11.53
CA THR A 168 -6.27 15.79 11.23
C THR A 168 -5.53 15.34 12.48
N ILE A 169 -4.91 14.18 12.40
CA ILE A 169 -4.09 13.55 13.44
C ILE A 169 -2.71 13.26 12.84
N THR A 170 -1.65 13.77 13.48
CA THR A 170 -0.28 13.40 13.09
C THR A 170 0.14 12.17 13.89
N GLY A 171 0.33 11.03 13.23
CA GLY A 171 0.72 9.78 13.89
C GLY A 171 0.34 8.53 13.11
N LEU A 172 0.53 7.39 13.75
CA LEU A 172 0.19 6.07 13.22
C LEU A 172 -1.13 5.60 13.82
N VAL A 173 -1.97 4.95 13.00
CA VAL A 173 -3.27 4.42 13.43
C VAL A 173 -3.14 3.34 14.50
N GLU A 174 -2.04 2.61 14.48
CA GLU A 174 -1.72 1.55 15.44
C GLU A 174 -1.45 2.09 16.84
N GLU A 175 -0.96 3.32 16.94
CA GLU A 175 -0.52 3.94 18.20
C GLU A 175 -1.52 4.97 18.73
N HIS A 176 -2.42 5.47 17.89
CA HIS A 176 -3.37 6.52 18.28
C HIS A 176 -4.57 5.96 19.05
N ASP A 177 -4.89 6.57 20.20
CA ASP A 177 -6.11 6.29 20.94
C ASP A 177 -7.27 7.16 20.42
N PHE A 178 -8.23 6.54 19.76
CA PHE A 178 -9.43 7.20 19.26
C PHE A 178 -10.53 7.38 20.33
N GLY A 179 -10.27 7.03 21.59
CA GLY A 179 -11.23 7.22 22.70
C GLY A 179 -12.56 6.48 22.51
N GLY A 180 -12.56 5.34 21.84
CA GLY A 180 -13.77 4.57 21.53
C GLY A 180 -14.57 5.09 20.32
N ARG A 181 -14.10 6.10 19.59
CA ARG A 181 -14.74 6.55 18.35
C ARG A 181 -14.76 5.42 17.32
N GLN A 182 -15.86 5.32 16.60
CA GLN A 182 -16.02 4.46 15.43
C GLN A 182 -16.41 5.31 14.22
N PHE A 183 -16.11 4.80 13.04
CA PHE A 183 -16.34 5.47 11.77
C PHE A 183 -17.23 4.62 10.87
N ASP A 184 -18.04 5.28 10.06
CA ASP A 184 -18.91 4.60 9.10
C ASP A 184 -18.17 4.19 7.83
N LEU A 185 -17.08 4.87 7.51
CA LEU A 185 -16.19 4.55 6.41
C LEU A 185 -14.73 4.68 6.87
N VAL A 186 -13.91 3.68 6.58
CA VAL A 186 -12.45 3.78 6.69
C VAL A 186 -11.85 3.64 5.31
N LEU A 187 -10.93 4.53 4.96
CA LEU A 187 -10.14 4.50 3.73
C LEU A 187 -8.70 4.07 4.06
N ILE A 188 -8.11 3.24 3.21
CA ILE A 188 -6.67 2.93 3.15
C ILE A 188 -6.27 3.00 1.68
N CYS A 189 -6.01 4.23 1.19
CA CYS A 189 -5.77 4.49 -0.22
C CYS A 189 -4.28 4.54 -0.52
N GLN A 190 -3.75 3.60 -1.32
CA GLN A 190 -2.32 3.49 -1.66
C GLN A 190 -1.40 3.51 -0.42
N THR A 191 -1.82 2.88 0.67
CA THR A 191 -1.13 2.93 1.97
C THR A 191 -0.87 1.55 2.55
N VAL A 192 -1.71 0.56 2.21
CA VAL A 192 -1.63 -0.78 2.85
C VAL A 192 -0.29 -1.48 2.63
N ASP A 193 0.37 -1.26 1.51
CA ASP A 193 1.69 -1.78 1.16
C ASP A 193 2.85 -1.05 1.85
N HIS A 194 2.59 0.12 2.46
CA HIS A 194 3.53 0.87 3.29
C HIS A 194 3.47 0.50 4.79
N LEU A 195 2.45 -0.22 5.23
CA LEU A 195 2.30 -0.64 6.62
C LEU A 195 3.38 -1.66 7.03
N LEU A 196 3.79 -1.64 8.30
CA LEU A 196 4.74 -2.63 8.84
C LEU A 196 4.04 -3.88 9.39
N ASP A 197 2.77 -3.78 9.75
CA ASP A 197 1.92 -4.89 10.20
C ASP A 197 0.52 -4.80 9.57
N VAL A 198 0.40 -5.26 8.33
CA VAL A 198 -0.89 -5.26 7.60
C VAL A 198 -1.97 -6.02 8.37
N ALA A 199 -1.63 -7.18 8.96
CA ALA A 199 -2.59 -7.98 9.72
C ALA A 199 -3.07 -7.25 11.00
N GLY A 200 -2.17 -6.59 11.72
CA GLY A 200 -2.50 -5.79 12.91
C GLY A 200 -3.35 -4.58 12.57
N THR A 201 -2.94 -3.83 11.55
CA THR A 201 -3.68 -2.64 11.12
C THR A 201 -5.10 -2.99 10.67
N LEU A 202 -5.29 -4.05 9.87
CA LEU A 202 -6.64 -4.45 9.45
C LEU A 202 -7.52 -4.91 10.62
N ARG A 203 -6.95 -5.55 11.66
CA ARG A 203 -7.69 -5.84 12.90
C ARG A 203 -8.09 -4.55 13.62
N ARG A 204 -7.17 -3.59 13.73
CA ARG A 204 -7.44 -2.27 14.31
C ARG A 204 -8.55 -1.54 13.54
N VAL A 205 -8.51 -1.55 12.22
CA VAL A 205 -9.57 -0.98 11.37
C VAL A 205 -10.92 -1.64 11.64
N ARG A 206 -10.93 -2.96 11.87
CA ARG A 206 -12.17 -3.68 12.20
C ARG A 206 -12.81 -3.18 13.51
N GLU A 207 -11.99 -2.78 14.49
CA GLU A 207 -12.45 -2.19 15.77
C GLU A 207 -12.94 -0.75 15.60
N LEU A 208 -12.32 0.01 14.70
CA LEU A 208 -12.66 1.40 14.40
C LEU A 208 -13.91 1.57 13.53
N LEU A 209 -14.40 0.51 12.90
CA LEU A 209 -15.60 0.57 12.08
C LEU A 209 -16.86 0.33 12.88
N THR A 210 -17.91 1.11 12.56
CA THR A 210 -19.26 0.81 13.02
C THR A 210 -19.72 -0.56 12.48
N PRO A 211 -20.67 -1.25 13.13
CA PRO A 211 -21.13 -2.58 12.69
C PRO A 211 -21.61 -2.62 11.22
N ASN A 212 -22.16 -1.52 10.72
CA ASN A 212 -22.65 -1.38 9.34
C ASN A 212 -21.72 -0.56 8.45
N GLY A 213 -20.51 -0.26 8.93
CA GLY A 213 -19.53 0.55 8.23
C GLY A 213 -18.90 -0.15 7.02
N TYR A 214 -18.10 0.59 6.29
CA TYR A 214 -17.37 0.11 5.12
C TYR A 214 -15.87 0.36 5.26
N LEU A 215 -15.09 -0.58 4.77
CA LEU A 215 -13.67 -0.39 4.50
C LEU A 215 -13.49 -0.26 2.99
N PHE A 216 -12.90 0.85 2.56
CA PHE A 216 -12.32 0.97 1.23
C PHE A 216 -10.81 0.79 1.35
N VAL A 217 -10.24 -0.09 0.56
CA VAL A 217 -8.79 -0.29 0.48
C VAL A 217 -8.38 -0.58 -0.95
N ASP A 218 -7.24 -0.08 -1.37
CA ASP A 218 -6.66 -0.48 -2.64
C ASP A 218 -5.18 -0.84 -2.52
N ILE A 219 -4.71 -1.59 -3.50
CA ILE A 219 -3.34 -2.07 -3.61
C ILE A 219 -2.80 -1.78 -5.01
N VAL A 220 -1.48 -1.69 -5.12
CA VAL A 220 -0.80 -1.98 -6.39
C VAL A 220 -0.68 -3.50 -6.49
N ASP A 221 -1.36 -4.13 -7.46
CA ASP A 221 -1.24 -5.58 -7.65
C ASP A 221 0.16 -5.95 -8.13
N PHE A 222 0.88 -6.67 -7.29
CA PHE A 222 2.28 -7.02 -7.56
C PHE A 222 2.43 -7.90 -8.80
N ARG A 223 1.47 -8.80 -9.05
CA ARG A 223 1.48 -9.65 -10.24
C ARG A 223 1.35 -8.80 -11.51
N ALA A 224 0.39 -7.88 -11.54
CA ALA A 224 0.23 -6.94 -12.63
C ALA A 224 1.49 -6.07 -12.82
N ALA A 225 2.12 -5.64 -11.73
CA ALA A 225 3.32 -4.82 -11.76
C ALA A 225 4.52 -5.54 -12.39
N TYR A 226 4.87 -6.76 -11.95
CA TYR A 226 6.03 -7.44 -12.54
C TYR A 226 5.76 -7.96 -13.96
N LEU A 227 4.53 -8.30 -14.30
CA LEU A 227 4.16 -8.68 -15.67
C LEU A 227 4.24 -7.47 -16.62
N ARG A 228 3.72 -6.31 -16.19
CA ARG A 228 3.81 -5.06 -16.96
C ARG A 228 5.26 -4.64 -17.21
N ASN A 229 6.08 -4.68 -16.15
CA ASN A 229 7.48 -4.29 -16.23
C ASN A 229 8.35 -5.38 -16.87
N TRP A 230 7.84 -6.59 -17.01
CA TRP A 230 8.59 -7.80 -17.33
C TRP A 230 9.86 -7.94 -16.47
N SER A 231 9.70 -7.60 -15.19
CA SER A 231 10.79 -7.54 -14.21
C SER A 231 10.25 -7.53 -12.80
N VAL A 232 10.68 -8.49 -11.99
CA VAL A 232 10.38 -8.51 -10.55
C VAL A 232 11.11 -7.38 -9.83
N GLU A 233 12.36 -7.09 -10.23
CA GLU A 233 13.18 -6.00 -9.68
C GLU A 233 12.50 -4.64 -9.89
N ASP A 234 11.98 -4.36 -11.10
CA ASP A 234 11.28 -3.09 -11.40
C ASP A 234 9.92 -2.97 -10.71
N ALA A 235 9.35 -4.08 -10.24
CA ALA A 235 8.11 -4.09 -9.47
C ALA A 235 8.35 -3.93 -7.96
N THR A 236 9.59 -3.99 -7.49
CA THR A 236 9.94 -3.82 -6.07
C THR A 236 10.50 -2.42 -5.79
N LYS A 237 10.28 -1.90 -4.57
CA LYS A 237 10.69 -0.56 -4.13
C LYS A 237 11.03 -0.59 -2.65
N ILE A 238 12.06 0.13 -2.22
CA ILE A 238 12.45 0.20 -0.80
C ILE A 238 11.39 0.85 0.10
N ASP A 239 10.49 1.65 -0.48
CA ASP A 239 9.39 2.31 0.22
C ASP A 239 8.19 1.40 0.50
N HIS A 240 8.12 0.19 -0.10
CA HIS A 240 7.04 -0.78 0.11
C HIS A 240 7.54 -1.98 0.93
N PRO A 241 7.22 -2.05 2.24
CA PRO A 241 7.48 -3.24 3.05
C PRO A 241 6.84 -4.51 2.50
N TYR A 242 5.67 -4.38 1.87
CA TYR A 242 4.90 -5.49 1.30
C TYR A 242 4.56 -5.27 -0.18
N TYR A 243 4.40 -6.38 -0.89
CA TYR A 243 3.92 -6.42 -2.27
C TYR A 243 2.74 -7.37 -2.33
N LEU A 244 1.55 -6.81 -2.45
CA LEU A 244 0.30 -7.53 -2.34
C LEU A 244 -0.18 -7.98 -3.72
N THR A 245 -0.73 -9.18 -3.79
CA THR A 245 -1.54 -9.64 -4.92
C THR A 245 -3.00 -9.66 -4.51
N GLN A 246 -3.92 -9.76 -5.46
CA GLN A 246 -5.35 -9.92 -5.14
C GLN A 246 -5.59 -11.08 -4.16
N ASP A 247 -4.94 -12.22 -4.37
CA ASP A 247 -5.12 -13.41 -3.53
C ASP A 247 -4.66 -13.18 -2.09
N THR A 248 -3.50 -12.52 -1.90
CA THR A 248 -2.99 -12.21 -0.56
C THR A 248 -3.82 -11.14 0.12
N MET A 249 -4.30 -10.13 -0.62
CA MET A 249 -5.18 -9.09 -0.05
C MET A 249 -6.52 -9.67 0.37
N VAL A 250 -7.16 -10.49 -0.45
CA VAL A 250 -8.41 -11.19 -0.08
C VAL A 250 -8.22 -12.07 1.16
N ALA A 251 -7.08 -12.77 1.26
CA ALA A 251 -6.79 -13.58 2.45
C ALA A 251 -6.63 -12.70 3.71
N TYR A 252 -5.94 -11.57 3.62
CA TYR A 252 -5.84 -10.60 4.72
C TYR A 252 -7.21 -10.07 5.15
N LEU A 253 -8.03 -9.62 4.20
CA LEU A 253 -9.38 -9.11 4.47
C LEU A 253 -10.23 -10.16 5.20
N ARG A 254 -10.28 -11.39 4.69
CA ARG A 254 -11.06 -12.47 5.30
C ARG A 254 -10.55 -12.83 6.71
N ARG A 255 -9.24 -12.82 6.94
CA ARG A 255 -8.65 -13.09 8.27
C ARG A 255 -8.98 -11.98 9.26
N ALA A 256 -9.03 -10.73 8.81
CA ALA A 256 -9.39 -9.58 9.63
C ALA A 256 -10.92 -9.43 9.84
N GLY A 257 -11.75 -10.27 9.23
CA GLY A 257 -13.20 -10.19 9.34
C GLY A 257 -13.82 -9.17 8.41
N PHE A 258 -13.40 -9.17 7.16
CA PHE A 258 -13.96 -8.38 6.08
C PHE A 258 -14.41 -9.26 4.92
N GLU A 259 -15.55 -8.93 4.35
CA GLU A 259 -16.05 -9.49 3.10
C GLU A 259 -16.04 -8.41 2.01
N SER A 260 -15.45 -8.73 0.86
CA SER A 260 -15.43 -7.83 -0.28
C SER A 260 -16.79 -7.82 -0.97
N MET A 261 -17.44 -6.66 -0.97
CA MET A 261 -18.71 -6.40 -1.69
C MET A 261 -18.45 -6.11 -3.17
N ARG A 262 -17.31 -5.51 -3.47
CA ARG A 262 -16.85 -5.17 -4.81
C ARG A 262 -15.33 -5.18 -4.83
N ALA A 263 -14.77 -5.76 -5.88
CA ALA A 263 -13.36 -5.66 -6.19
C ALA A 263 -13.20 -5.46 -7.71
N ALA A 264 -12.34 -4.54 -8.12
CA ALA A 264 -12.04 -4.31 -9.53
C ALA A 264 -10.68 -3.64 -9.71
N PHE A 265 -10.04 -3.92 -10.84
CA PHE A 265 -8.94 -3.10 -11.32
C PHE A 265 -9.42 -1.69 -11.67
N ALA A 266 -8.61 -0.70 -11.35
CA ALA A 266 -8.73 0.64 -11.91
C ALA A 266 -8.42 0.64 -13.42
N ALA A 267 -8.67 1.75 -14.09
CA ALA A 267 -8.45 1.89 -15.53
C ALA A 267 -6.99 1.64 -15.97
N ASP A 268 -6.04 1.82 -15.06
CA ASP A 268 -4.62 1.56 -15.31
C ASP A 268 -4.24 0.06 -15.30
N HIS A 269 -5.17 -0.84 -14.94
CA HIS A 269 -4.95 -2.28 -14.80
C HIS A 269 -3.77 -2.65 -13.87
N LEU A 270 -3.50 -1.81 -12.88
CA LEU A 270 -2.43 -1.98 -11.91
C LEU A 270 -2.95 -1.89 -10.48
N HIS A 271 -3.78 -0.88 -10.21
CA HIS A 271 -4.42 -0.72 -8.91
C HIS A 271 -5.70 -1.56 -8.84
N VAL A 272 -5.89 -2.23 -7.71
CA VAL A 272 -7.13 -2.98 -7.41
C VAL A 272 -7.78 -2.36 -6.20
N SER A 273 -9.01 -1.91 -6.36
CA SER A 273 -9.83 -1.36 -5.29
C SER A 273 -10.77 -2.43 -4.73
N TYR A 274 -10.93 -2.40 -3.41
CA TYR A 274 -11.86 -3.25 -2.67
C TYR A 274 -12.78 -2.38 -1.83
N LEU A 275 -14.08 -2.62 -1.90
CA LEU A 275 -15.07 -2.11 -0.95
C LEU A 275 -15.59 -3.28 -0.12
N CYS A 276 -15.42 -3.20 1.19
CA CYS A 276 -15.63 -4.31 2.10
C CYS A 276 -16.62 -3.95 3.21
N ARG A 277 -17.28 -4.96 3.75
CA ARG A 277 -18.05 -4.88 5.00
C ARG A 277 -17.46 -5.76 6.08
N PRO A 278 -17.65 -5.37 7.35
CA PRO A 278 -17.36 -6.23 8.49
C PRO A 278 -18.15 -7.54 8.41
N THR A 279 -17.46 -8.65 8.69
CA THR A 279 -18.04 -9.99 8.81
C THR A 279 -17.30 -10.77 9.90
N GLN A 280 -17.62 -12.06 10.07
CA GLN A 280 -16.86 -12.92 10.96
C GLN A 280 -15.47 -13.22 10.38
N PRO A 281 -14.41 -13.10 11.19
CA PRO A 281 -13.07 -13.46 10.76
C PRO A 281 -12.97 -14.93 10.35
N VAL A 282 -12.18 -15.20 9.33
CA VAL A 282 -11.81 -16.55 8.87
C VAL A 282 -10.31 -16.75 9.11
N PRO A 283 -9.86 -17.16 10.33
CA PRO A 283 -8.44 -17.16 10.73
C PRO A 283 -7.53 -17.99 9.82
N GLN A 284 -8.07 -19.04 9.18
CA GLN A 284 -7.33 -19.91 8.26
C GLN A 284 -7.45 -19.49 6.79
N ALA A 285 -8.07 -18.34 6.48
CA ALA A 285 -8.15 -17.89 5.09
C ALA A 285 -6.74 -17.80 4.48
N MET A 286 -6.56 -18.40 3.31
CA MET A 286 -5.29 -18.50 2.60
C MET A 286 -5.55 -18.34 1.10
N PRO A 287 -4.56 -17.82 0.35
CA PRO A 287 -4.56 -17.97 -1.10
C PRO A 287 -4.62 -19.44 -1.52
N ASP A 288 -5.19 -19.69 -2.70
CA ASP A 288 -5.23 -21.02 -3.29
C ASP A 288 -3.79 -21.52 -3.53
N PRO A 289 -3.43 -22.74 -3.07
CA PRO A 289 -2.11 -23.32 -3.30
C PRO A 289 -1.70 -23.39 -4.79
N ALA A 290 -2.66 -23.61 -5.70
CA ALA A 290 -2.39 -23.58 -7.14
C ALA A 290 -1.98 -22.17 -7.60
N GLY A 291 -2.69 -21.14 -7.15
CA GLY A 291 -2.34 -19.73 -7.41
C GLY A 291 -0.96 -19.36 -6.86
N VAL A 292 -0.60 -19.86 -5.68
CA VAL A 292 0.75 -19.65 -5.12
C VAL A 292 1.82 -20.33 -5.99
N ALA A 293 1.57 -21.56 -6.44
CA ALA A 293 2.50 -22.28 -7.33
C ALA A 293 2.65 -21.54 -8.69
N ASP A 294 1.57 -20.99 -9.22
CA ASP A 294 1.58 -20.19 -10.44
C ASP A 294 2.41 -18.91 -10.28
N LEU A 295 2.24 -18.19 -9.17
CA LEU A 295 3.04 -17.02 -8.85
C LEU A 295 4.55 -17.33 -8.92
N PHE A 296 5.00 -18.41 -8.29
CA PHE A 296 6.41 -18.80 -8.32
C PHE A 296 6.88 -19.23 -9.71
N ARG A 297 6.02 -19.87 -10.51
CA ARG A 297 6.36 -20.21 -11.92
C ARG A 297 6.51 -18.98 -12.78
N GLU A 298 5.59 -18.02 -12.65
CA GLU A 298 5.60 -16.77 -13.40
C GLU A 298 6.80 -15.90 -13.02
N ILE A 299 7.09 -15.74 -11.72
CA ILE A 299 8.27 -15.01 -11.26
C ILE A 299 9.54 -15.60 -11.90
N ARG A 300 9.72 -16.93 -11.85
CA ARG A 300 10.86 -17.59 -12.49
C ARG A 300 10.89 -17.41 -14.00
N TYR A 301 9.72 -17.44 -14.63
CA TYR A 301 9.61 -17.21 -16.08
C TYR A 301 10.04 -15.79 -16.46
N VAL A 302 9.50 -14.77 -15.80
CA VAL A 302 9.85 -13.37 -16.03
C VAL A 302 11.33 -13.09 -15.78
N GLN A 303 11.94 -13.74 -14.79
CA GLN A 303 13.37 -13.57 -14.48
C GLN A 303 14.30 -14.20 -15.51
N ASN A 304 13.88 -15.26 -16.19
CA ASN A 304 14.73 -16.04 -17.11
C ASN A 304 14.40 -15.82 -18.60
N ALA A 305 13.20 -15.32 -18.91
CA ALA A 305 12.80 -15.06 -20.28
C ALA A 305 13.33 -13.70 -20.79
N PRO A 306 13.65 -13.58 -22.09
CA PRO A 306 13.95 -12.30 -22.68
C PRO A 306 12.74 -11.36 -22.56
N ARG A 307 12.98 -10.05 -22.40
CA ARG A 307 11.89 -9.07 -22.45
C ARG A 307 11.19 -9.14 -23.80
N PRO A 308 9.86 -9.09 -23.84
CA PRO A 308 9.13 -8.91 -25.10
C PRO A 308 9.61 -7.63 -25.79
N ALA A 309 9.68 -7.68 -27.14
CA ALA A 309 10.09 -6.55 -27.96
C ALA A 309 9.07 -5.41 -27.90
#